data_e4261b180569f8e9eea7fa80bc30d317
#
_entry.id   e4261b180569f8e9eea7fa80bc30d317
#
_cell.length_a   1.000
_cell.length_b   1.000
_cell.length_c   1.000
_cell.angle_alpha   90.00
_cell.angle_beta   90.00
_cell.angle_gamma   90.00
#
_symmetry.space_group_name_H-M   'P 1'
#
loop_
_entity.id
_entity.type
_entity.pdbx_description
1 polymer ?
#
loop_
_entity_poly.entity_id
_entity_poly.type
_entity_poly.pdbx_seq_one_letter_code
_entity_poly.pdbx_strand_id
1 'polypeptide(L)'
;MIGSSVVVRTRSWIVLCLGLLVVGSPAALAADCPGHPDALGTSRTLVVDPREHPRIGTMQYRETLPLKDHEVVLTFDDGPLPKYSNQILKMLDDECIKATFFIIGEQAKANPEGVRKLIAAGHTVGTHSMNHPLTFDRMPLDKAETQINGGISGPRPR
;
A
#
# COMPACT_ATOMS: atom_id res chain seq x y z
N MET A 1 2.77 5.97 -15.31
CA MET A 1 1.84 5.63 -14.22
C MET A 1 2.33 6.33 -12.97
N ILE A 2 1.47 7.08 -12.30
CA ILE A 2 1.79 7.72 -11.01
C ILE A 2 1.49 6.68 -9.95
N GLY A 3 2.52 6.23 -9.21
CA GLY A 3 2.35 5.33 -8.08
C GLY A 3 1.96 6.14 -6.84
N SER A 4 0.90 5.75 -6.15
CA SER A 4 0.52 6.33 -4.87
C SER A 4 0.81 5.33 -3.76
N SER A 5 1.57 5.74 -2.75
CA SER A 5 1.81 4.95 -1.54
C SER A 5 1.11 5.58 -0.34
N VAL A 6 0.45 4.78 0.45
CA VAL A 6 -0.33 5.22 1.61
C VAL A 6 0.48 5.02 2.89
N VAL A 7 0.54 6.04 3.73
CA VAL A 7 1.38 6.07 4.94
C VAL A 7 0.50 6.05 6.18
N VAL A 8 0.81 5.16 7.11
CA VAL A 8 0.14 5.02 8.41
C VAL A 8 1.09 5.48 9.52
N ARG A 9 0.57 6.18 10.51
CA ARG A 9 1.34 6.67 11.66
C ARG A 9 1.07 5.80 12.88
N THR A 10 2.12 5.30 13.52
CA THR A 10 2.00 4.55 14.78
C THR A 10 1.87 5.52 15.97
N ARG A 11 0.96 5.24 16.90
CA ARG A 11 0.80 6.02 18.14
C ARG A 11 1.90 5.66 19.14
N SER A 12 2.67 6.68 19.58
CA SER A 12 3.56 6.55 20.73
C SER A 12 2.84 7.05 21.99
N TRP A 13 2.73 6.21 23.00
CA TRP A 13 2.19 6.60 24.31
C TRP A 13 3.30 7.29 25.10
N ILE A 14 3.18 8.60 25.29
CA ILE A 14 4.06 9.36 26.20
C ILE A 14 3.27 9.66 27.46
N VAL A 15 3.81 9.16 28.58
CA VAL A 15 3.35 9.46 29.94
C VAL A 15 3.65 10.91 30.28
N LEU A 16 2.63 11.58 30.80
CA LEU A 16 2.60 13.02 31.13
C LEU A 16 3.51 13.34 32.30
N CYS A 17 4.46 14.25 32.14
CA CYS A 17 5.04 15.05 33.22
C CYS A 17 4.82 16.54 32.93
N LEU A 18 4.42 17.23 33.99
CA LEU A 18 3.92 18.62 34.05
C LEU A 18 4.87 19.69 33.49
N GLY A 19 4.31 20.62 32.76
CA GLY A 19 4.68 22.02 32.76
C GLY A 19 5.71 22.48 31.74
N LEU A 20 5.26 22.95 30.55
CA LEU A 20 5.72 24.19 29.90
C LEU A 20 4.82 24.44 28.68
N LEU A 21 4.39 25.69 28.47
CA LEU A 21 3.67 26.10 27.28
C LEU A 21 4.52 25.85 26.04
N VAL A 22 4.31 24.72 25.38
CA VAL A 22 4.84 24.44 24.03
C VAL A 22 3.70 24.74 23.07
N VAL A 23 3.90 25.75 22.23
CA VAL A 23 3.08 25.98 21.04
C VAL A 23 3.16 24.72 20.19
N GLY A 24 2.20 23.84 20.40
CA GLY A 24 2.11 22.57 19.68
C GLY A 24 1.81 22.83 18.20
N SER A 25 2.72 22.41 17.32
CA SER A 25 2.37 22.25 15.90
C SER A 25 1.11 21.38 15.81
N PRO A 26 0.11 21.77 15.00
CA PRO A 26 -1.09 20.96 14.85
C PRO A 26 -0.66 19.55 14.40
N ALA A 27 -0.91 18.56 15.25
CA ALA A 27 -0.84 17.18 14.83
C ALA A 27 -1.81 17.06 13.64
N ALA A 28 -1.33 16.62 12.49
CA ALA A 28 -2.20 16.30 11.38
C ALA A 28 -3.20 15.27 11.91
N LEU A 29 -4.46 15.70 12.06
CA LEU A 29 -5.55 14.84 12.49
C LEU A 29 -5.65 13.72 11.45
N ALA A 30 -5.56 12.47 11.89
CA ALA A 30 -5.98 11.35 11.06
C ALA A 30 -7.39 11.66 10.55
N ALA A 31 -7.66 11.36 9.28
CA ALA A 31 -8.99 11.56 8.73
C ALA A 31 -10.02 10.90 9.65
N ASP A 32 -11.10 11.63 9.98
CA ASP A 32 -12.17 11.12 10.84
C ASP A 32 -12.63 9.76 10.33
N CYS A 33 -12.57 8.77 11.21
CA CYS A 33 -13.03 7.40 10.94
C CYS A 33 -14.42 7.24 11.58
N PRO A 34 -15.52 7.41 10.81
CA PRO A 34 -16.86 7.36 11.35
C PRO A 34 -17.15 6.03 12.07
N GLY A 35 -17.53 6.10 13.34
CA GLY A 35 -17.81 4.93 14.17
C GLY A 35 -16.59 4.29 14.85
N HIS A 36 -15.37 4.73 14.55
CA HIS A 36 -14.10 4.21 15.10
C HIS A 36 -13.19 5.34 15.59
N PRO A 37 -13.52 5.98 16.74
CA PRO A 37 -12.79 7.17 17.22
C PRO A 37 -11.34 6.89 17.60
N ASP A 38 -10.99 5.63 17.86
CA ASP A 38 -9.64 5.19 18.22
C ASP A 38 -8.86 4.61 17.04
N ALA A 39 -9.42 4.62 15.83
CA ALA A 39 -8.77 4.09 14.64
C ALA A 39 -7.45 4.80 14.36
N LEU A 40 -6.48 4.06 13.82
CA LEU A 40 -5.15 4.60 13.47
C LEU A 40 -5.23 5.63 12.34
N GLY A 41 -6.12 5.41 11.37
CA GLY A 41 -6.32 6.28 10.22
C GLY A 41 -5.15 6.28 9.23
N THR A 42 -5.37 6.93 8.10
CA THR A 42 -4.32 7.21 7.10
C THR A 42 -3.79 8.62 7.32
N SER A 43 -2.52 8.77 7.68
CA SER A 43 -1.95 10.08 8.01
C SER A 43 -1.76 10.98 6.78
N ARG A 44 -1.34 10.40 5.66
CA ARG A 44 -1.16 11.09 4.38
C ARG A 44 -0.98 10.12 3.22
N THR A 45 -1.08 10.60 2.01
CA THR A 45 -0.74 9.87 0.78
C THR A 45 0.53 10.44 0.19
N LEU A 46 1.48 9.56 -0.17
CA LEU A 46 2.65 9.91 -0.96
C LEU A 46 2.34 9.60 -2.43
N VAL A 47 2.56 10.60 -3.28
CA VAL A 47 2.51 10.41 -4.73
C VAL A 47 3.95 10.38 -5.24
N VAL A 48 4.32 9.29 -5.91
CA VAL A 48 5.68 9.08 -6.42
C VAL A 48 5.62 9.00 -7.96
N ASP A 49 6.29 9.93 -8.64
CA ASP A 49 6.45 9.85 -10.10
C ASP A 49 7.62 8.89 -10.42
N PRO A 50 7.37 7.75 -11.07
CA PRO A 50 8.42 6.78 -11.39
C PRO A 50 9.42 7.30 -12.44
N ARG A 51 9.14 8.39 -13.12
CA ARG A 51 10.09 9.04 -14.05
C ARG A 51 11.12 9.86 -13.29
N GLU A 52 10.74 10.48 -12.17
CA GLU A 52 11.62 11.24 -11.28
C GLU A 52 12.35 10.32 -10.31
N HIS A 53 11.67 9.26 -9.85
CA HIS A 53 12.13 8.30 -8.85
C HIS A 53 12.11 6.87 -9.41
N PRO A 54 12.94 6.53 -10.40
CA PRO A 54 12.88 5.23 -11.08
C PRO A 54 13.41 4.07 -10.22
N ARG A 55 14.10 4.37 -9.12
CA ARG A 55 14.81 3.39 -8.28
C ARG A 55 14.64 3.70 -6.81
N ILE A 56 13.49 3.30 -6.25
CA ILE A 56 13.19 3.43 -4.83
C ILE A 56 13.19 2.04 -4.19
N GLY A 57 13.84 1.91 -3.03
CA GLY A 57 13.83 0.67 -2.25
C GLY A 57 14.75 0.77 -1.05
N THR A 58 14.42 0.03 0.01
CA THR A 58 15.20 0.07 1.26
C THR A 58 16.41 -0.84 1.26
N MET A 59 16.44 -1.84 0.39
CA MET A 59 17.51 -2.84 0.34
C MET A 59 18.33 -2.78 -0.95
N GLN A 60 17.69 -2.48 -2.08
CA GLN A 60 18.30 -2.55 -3.42
C GLN A 60 18.82 -1.21 -3.91
N TYR A 61 18.27 -0.10 -3.43
CA TYR A 61 18.59 1.25 -3.87
C TYR A 61 18.88 2.17 -2.68
N ARG A 62 19.64 3.25 -2.96
CA ARG A 62 19.95 4.25 -1.93
C ARG A 62 18.78 5.18 -1.63
N GLU A 63 17.92 5.41 -2.63
CA GLU A 63 16.77 6.26 -2.48
C GLU A 63 15.63 5.46 -1.85
N THR A 64 15.01 6.04 -0.83
CA THR A 64 13.84 5.49 -0.13
C THR A 64 12.67 6.48 -0.21
N LEU A 65 11.48 6.04 0.15
CA LEU A 65 10.36 6.95 0.32
C LEU A 65 10.67 7.99 1.41
N PRO A 66 10.25 9.27 1.23
CA PRO A 66 10.49 10.34 2.21
C PRO A 66 9.51 10.23 3.39
N LEU A 67 9.62 9.13 4.13
CA LEU A 67 8.84 8.87 5.33
C LEU A 67 9.40 9.70 6.49
N LYS A 68 8.50 10.20 7.32
CA LYS A 68 8.84 10.82 8.59
C LYS A 68 9.00 9.75 9.67
N ASP A 69 9.58 10.15 10.79
CA ASP A 69 9.65 9.27 11.96
C ASP A 69 8.26 8.77 12.37
N HIS A 70 8.17 7.50 12.73
CA HIS A 70 6.90 6.79 13.04
C HIS A 70 5.89 6.69 11.88
N GLU A 71 6.31 6.86 10.63
CA GLU A 71 5.49 6.59 9.45
C GLU A 71 5.88 5.25 8.82
N VAL A 72 4.87 4.50 8.39
CA VAL A 72 5.04 3.25 7.64
C VAL A 72 4.11 3.22 6.43
N VAL A 73 4.50 2.48 5.40
CA VAL A 73 3.65 2.15 4.27
C VAL A 73 3.26 0.68 4.41
N LEU A 74 1.95 0.40 4.41
CA LEU A 74 1.45 -0.97 4.41
C LEU A 74 1.31 -1.48 2.97
N THR A 75 1.89 -2.63 2.70
CA THR A 75 1.74 -3.35 1.44
C THR A 75 1.32 -4.79 1.68
N PHE A 76 0.53 -5.33 0.76
CA PHE A 76 0.08 -6.73 0.78
C PHE A 76 0.30 -7.33 -0.60
N ASP A 77 0.98 -8.45 -0.65
CA ASP A 77 1.34 -9.14 -1.88
C ASP A 77 0.45 -10.37 -2.14
N ASP A 78 0.55 -10.96 -3.33
CA ASP A 78 -0.03 -12.23 -3.76
C ASP A 78 -1.55 -12.30 -3.95
N GLY A 79 -2.32 -11.31 -3.50
CA GLY A 79 -3.78 -11.34 -3.65
C GLY A 79 -4.28 -11.16 -5.10
N PRO A 80 -5.61 -11.05 -5.26
CA PRO A 80 -6.65 -11.11 -4.24
C PRO A 80 -7.12 -12.54 -3.94
N LEU A 81 -6.84 -13.04 -2.76
CA LEU A 81 -7.33 -14.33 -2.27
C LEU A 81 -8.60 -14.11 -1.44
N PRO A 82 -9.80 -14.59 -1.85
CA PRO A 82 -11.08 -14.18 -1.26
C PRO A 82 -11.14 -14.28 0.26
N LYS A 83 -10.65 -15.39 0.82
CA LYS A 83 -10.68 -15.62 2.26
C LYS A 83 -9.84 -14.59 3.02
N TYR A 84 -8.59 -14.38 2.61
CA TYR A 84 -7.63 -13.55 3.35
C TYR A 84 -7.79 -12.07 3.00
N SER A 85 -7.92 -11.75 1.72
CA SER A 85 -8.06 -10.35 1.28
C SER A 85 -9.31 -9.69 1.84
N ASN A 86 -10.45 -10.41 1.96
CA ASN A 86 -11.65 -9.85 2.57
C ASN A 86 -11.49 -9.59 4.08
N GLN A 87 -10.73 -10.43 4.80
CA GLN A 87 -10.43 -10.20 6.22
C GLN A 87 -9.52 -8.98 6.39
N ILE A 88 -8.47 -8.87 5.57
CA ILE A 88 -7.55 -7.72 5.57
C ILE A 88 -8.33 -6.44 5.24
N LEU A 89 -9.19 -6.45 4.22
CA LEU A 89 -10.03 -5.30 3.86
C LEU A 89 -10.88 -4.83 5.03
N LYS A 90 -11.52 -5.78 5.74
CA LYS A 90 -12.31 -5.43 6.93
C LYS A 90 -11.45 -4.78 8.01
N MET A 91 -10.29 -5.33 8.31
CA MET A 91 -9.38 -4.77 9.33
C MET A 91 -8.90 -3.37 8.95
N LEU A 92 -8.58 -3.15 7.67
CA LEU A 92 -8.16 -1.84 7.17
C LEU A 92 -9.31 -0.82 7.20
N ASP A 93 -10.53 -1.26 6.94
CA ASP A 93 -11.73 -0.42 7.01
C ASP A 93 -12.05 -0.03 8.47
N ASP A 94 -12.02 -0.99 9.39
CA ASP A 94 -12.21 -0.76 10.83
C ASP A 94 -11.19 0.27 11.38
N GLU A 95 -9.97 0.29 10.84
CA GLU A 95 -8.89 1.21 11.21
C GLU A 95 -8.79 2.45 10.32
N CYS A 96 -9.64 2.60 9.31
CA CYS A 96 -9.59 3.67 8.30
C CYS A 96 -8.22 3.81 7.63
N ILE A 97 -7.52 2.69 7.45
CA ILE A 97 -6.19 2.64 6.83
C ILE A 97 -6.33 2.36 5.33
N LYS A 98 -5.59 3.12 4.52
CA LYS A 98 -5.37 2.78 3.11
C LYS A 98 -4.01 2.11 2.96
N ALA A 99 -3.95 1.12 2.07
CA ALA A 99 -2.76 0.31 1.81
C ALA A 99 -2.52 0.14 0.31
N THR A 100 -1.37 -0.42 -0.05
CA THR A 100 -1.05 -0.82 -1.42
C THR A 100 -1.11 -2.35 -1.53
N PHE A 101 -1.79 -2.85 -2.55
CA PHE A 101 -1.88 -4.28 -2.85
C PHE A 101 -1.15 -4.58 -4.16
N PHE A 102 -0.13 -5.42 -4.10
CA PHE A 102 0.55 -5.93 -5.28
C PHE A 102 -0.05 -7.30 -5.63
N ILE A 103 -0.84 -7.36 -6.69
CA ILE A 103 -1.65 -8.52 -7.03
C ILE A 103 -1.05 -9.34 -8.16
N ILE A 104 -1.11 -10.67 -8.05
CA ILE A 104 -0.71 -11.60 -9.10
C ILE A 104 -1.75 -11.58 -10.21
N GLY A 105 -1.31 -11.49 -11.47
CA GLY A 105 -2.21 -11.39 -12.62
C GLY A 105 -3.19 -12.57 -12.76
N GLU A 106 -2.74 -13.79 -12.47
CA GLU A 106 -3.62 -14.98 -12.45
C GLU A 106 -4.67 -14.91 -11.35
N GLN A 107 -4.33 -14.43 -10.16
CA GLN A 107 -5.28 -14.23 -9.07
C GLN A 107 -6.30 -13.12 -9.41
N ALA A 108 -5.84 -12.05 -10.05
CA ALA A 108 -6.72 -10.99 -10.53
C ALA A 108 -7.73 -11.50 -11.58
N LYS A 109 -7.29 -12.38 -12.49
CA LYS A 109 -8.17 -13.02 -13.47
C LYS A 109 -9.16 -13.99 -12.83
N ALA A 110 -8.71 -14.75 -11.84
CA ALA A 110 -9.56 -15.70 -11.11
C ALA A 110 -10.60 -15.00 -10.21
N ASN A 111 -10.24 -13.82 -9.67
CA ASN A 111 -11.08 -13.05 -8.75
C ASN A 111 -11.12 -11.55 -9.10
N PRO A 112 -11.69 -11.16 -10.25
CA PRO A 112 -11.78 -9.76 -10.66
C PRO A 112 -12.64 -8.92 -9.71
N GLU A 113 -13.60 -9.53 -9.02
CA GLU A 113 -14.41 -8.88 -8.00
C GLU A 113 -13.57 -8.48 -6.79
N GLY A 114 -12.62 -9.30 -6.38
CA GLY A 114 -11.66 -8.97 -5.34
C GLY A 114 -10.85 -7.71 -5.67
N VAL A 115 -10.41 -7.59 -6.94
CA VAL A 115 -9.71 -6.38 -7.41
C VAL A 115 -10.61 -5.15 -7.32
N ARG A 116 -11.87 -5.26 -7.77
CA ARG A 116 -12.84 -4.16 -7.69
C ARG A 116 -13.07 -3.71 -6.24
N LYS A 117 -13.18 -4.65 -5.30
CA LYS A 117 -13.35 -4.34 -3.87
C LYS A 117 -12.17 -3.55 -3.32
N LEU A 118 -10.93 -3.94 -3.64
CA LEU A 118 -9.72 -3.22 -3.22
C LEU A 118 -9.76 -1.77 -3.70
N ILE A 119 -10.08 -1.55 -4.97
CA ILE A 119 -10.14 -0.21 -5.58
C ILE A 119 -11.30 0.60 -5.02
N ALA A 120 -12.50 -0.01 -4.89
CA ALA A 120 -13.68 0.66 -4.34
C ALA A 120 -13.47 1.11 -2.89
N ALA A 121 -12.69 0.34 -2.12
CA ALA A 121 -12.28 0.70 -0.77
C ALA A 121 -11.17 1.78 -0.72
N GLY A 122 -10.70 2.29 -1.88
CA GLY A 122 -9.72 3.35 -1.98
C GLY A 122 -8.27 2.91 -1.76
N HIS A 123 -7.98 1.61 -1.89
CA HIS A 123 -6.61 1.11 -1.83
C HIS A 123 -5.90 1.27 -3.18
N THR A 124 -4.57 1.39 -3.13
CA THR A 124 -3.73 1.35 -4.33
C THR A 124 -3.54 -0.09 -4.77
N VAL A 125 -3.67 -0.36 -6.07
CA VAL A 125 -3.44 -1.68 -6.65
C VAL A 125 -2.31 -1.61 -7.65
N GLY A 126 -1.26 -2.41 -7.42
CA GLY A 126 -0.12 -2.63 -8.30
C GLY A 126 -0.08 -4.06 -8.84
N THR A 127 0.90 -4.35 -9.68
CA THR A 127 1.13 -5.69 -10.21
C THR A 127 2.22 -6.42 -9.44
N HIS A 128 2.05 -7.74 -9.25
CA HIS A 128 3.05 -8.65 -8.66
C HIS A 128 3.40 -9.79 -9.64
N SER A 129 3.75 -9.43 -10.88
CA SER A 129 3.95 -10.33 -12.01
C SER A 129 2.67 -11.06 -12.46
N MET A 130 2.77 -11.92 -13.48
CA MET A 130 1.61 -12.68 -13.99
C MET A 130 1.28 -13.88 -13.10
N ASN A 131 2.29 -14.69 -12.72
CA ASN A 131 2.08 -15.92 -11.95
C ASN A 131 3.13 -16.17 -10.85
N HIS A 132 3.82 -15.11 -10.41
CA HIS A 132 4.77 -15.14 -9.30
C HIS A 132 5.86 -16.21 -9.39
N PRO A 133 6.69 -16.25 -10.46
CA PRO A 133 7.72 -17.27 -10.60
C PRO A 133 8.82 -17.06 -9.56
N LEU A 134 9.12 -18.12 -8.79
CA LEU A 134 10.12 -18.09 -7.71
C LEU A 134 11.56 -17.86 -8.19
N THR A 135 11.82 -18.05 -9.48
CA THR A 135 13.14 -17.88 -10.12
C THR A 135 13.17 -16.65 -11.04
N PHE A 136 12.41 -15.62 -10.72
CA PHE A 136 12.28 -14.43 -11.56
C PHE A 136 13.64 -13.78 -11.85
N ASP A 137 14.53 -13.73 -10.86
CA ASP A 137 15.89 -13.18 -10.93
C ASP A 137 16.81 -13.91 -11.92
N ARG A 138 16.50 -15.17 -12.26
CA ARG A 138 17.26 -16.03 -13.19
C ARG A 138 16.57 -16.23 -14.53
N MET A 139 15.45 -15.57 -14.72
CA MET A 139 14.64 -15.74 -15.93
C MET A 139 15.26 -14.99 -17.11
N PRO A 140 15.21 -15.54 -18.34
CA PRO A 140 15.54 -14.78 -19.54
C PRO A 140 14.70 -13.48 -19.64
N LEU A 141 15.30 -12.42 -20.16
CA LEU A 141 14.69 -11.08 -20.16
C LEU A 141 13.32 -11.06 -20.84
N ASP A 142 13.16 -11.72 -21.98
CA ASP A 142 11.90 -11.84 -22.71
C ASP A 142 10.80 -12.51 -21.89
N LYS A 143 11.15 -13.49 -21.07
CA LYS A 143 10.23 -14.16 -20.14
C LYS A 143 9.88 -13.27 -18.95
N ALA A 144 10.87 -12.56 -18.40
CA ALA A 144 10.65 -11.61 -17.33
C ALA A 144 9.71 -10.45 -17.78
N GLU A 145 9.93 -9.90 -18.97
CA GLU A 145 9.04 -8.90 -19.57
C GLU A 145 7.62 -9.43 -19.77
N THR A 146 7.47 -10.69 -20.22
CA THR A 146 6.16 -11.34 -20.36
C THR A 146 5.44 -11.43 -19.01
N GLN A 147 6.15 -11.75 -17.93
CA GLN A 147 5.59 -11.79 -16.58
C GLN A 147 5.13 -10.43 -16.10
N ILE A 148 5.93 -9.40 -16.30
CA ILE A 148 5.60 -8.02 -15.90
C ILE A 148 4.39 -7.52 -16.70
N ASN A 149 4.45 -7.63 -18.03
CA ASN A 149 3.40 -7.15 -18.93
C ASN A 149 2.09 -7.91 -18.72
N GLY A 150 2.16 -9.23 -18.47
CA GLY A 150 1.00 -10.06 -18.14
C GLY A 150 0.28 -9.61 -16.87
N GLY A 151 1.06 -9.29 -15.81
CA GLY A 151 0.52 -8.74 -14.58
C GLY A 151 -0.14 -7.36 -14.77
N ILE A 152 0.44 -6.49 -15.61
CA ILE A 152 -0.12 -5.16 -15.90
C ILE A 152 -1.40 -5.24 -16.73
N SER A 153 -1.49 -6.21 -17.64
CA SER A 153 -2.62 -6.38 -18.58
C SER A 153 -3.84 -7.08 -17.98
N GLY A 154 -3.78 -7.43 -16.69
CA GLY A 154 -4.93 -7.97 -15.96
C GLY A 154 -6.17 -7.05 -16.06
N PRO A 155 -7.37 -7.53 -15.69
CA PRO A 155 -8.60 -6.77 -15.80
C PRO A 155 -8.48 -5.45 -15.03
N ARG A 156 -8.36 -4.36 -15.80
CA ARG A 156 -8.45 -3.01 -15.23
C ARG A 156 -9.94 -2.69 -15.07
N PRO A 157 -10.37 -2.24 -13.90
CA PRO A 157 -11.71 -1.66 -13.80
C PRO A 157 -11.76 -0.45 -14.74
N ARG A 158 -12.83 -0.38 -15.50
CA ARG A 158 -13.18 0.79 -16.32
C ARG A 158 -13.69 1.89 -15.43
#